data_690dd2b475726ccbba3a1f49caf0165a
#
_entry.id   690dd2b475726ccbba3a1f49caf0165a
#
_cell.length_a   1.000
_cell.length_b   1.000
_cell.length_c   1.000
_cell.angle_alpha   90.00
_cell.angle_beta   90.00
_cell.angle_gamma   90.00
#
_symmetry.space_group_name_H-M   'P 1'
#
loop_
_entity.id
_entity.type
_entity.pdbx_description
1 polymer ?
#
loop_
_entity_poly.entity_id
_entity_poly.type
_entity_poly.pdbx_seq_one_letter_code
_entity_poly.pdbx_strand_id
1 'polypeptide(L)'
;MLCNGFLMNIWQIEMERSPYSNTLLFNRNTKLSLSIGLLLLFPALVQGADSLYDQQILQARQGQYAPFLSYLQQYQLRHALTPSQVADWLQVALWAGQDDEVVKVWRRYQVYMPLPARGTAAAAQALRNQKQWQTSLTLWQQALSQAPGSDDYRIGYIKTLADARKDGEALSEARRLVAEQASVAHLQTLSYVYLRLGKSWDQLLVDTQILDRDPQNKTALASLMATLTRNRIDSPALGLANSVELTPAEKRNLQLNAAAELVRLADTPSREEKARYALARTALTQYDAMIAAWHPDPQAAPDIIRARIDRLGALYASAEYAQVIREYQSLIAQQRAVPDWAIGWVISSFIALKQIEPALTLIHQHPSWLTSQQNEE
;
A
#
# COMPACT_ATOMS: atom_id res chain seq x y z
N MET A 1 9.11 21.71 -2.44
CA MET A 1 10.34 22.04 -1.69
C MET A 1 10.23 21.83 -0.17
N LEU A 2 9.08 21.52 0.40
CA LEU A 2 8.91 21.31 1.86
C LEU A 2 8.99 19.83 2.30
N CYS A 3 8.91 18.87 1.39
CA CYS A 3 9.07 17.44 1.73
C CYS A 3 10.50 17.01 2.02
N ASN A 4 11.51 17.67 1.41
CA ASN A 4 12.92 17.31 1.62
C ASN A 4 13.47 17.64 3.02
N GLY A 5 12.89 18.60 3.72
CA GLY A 5 13.38 19.01 5.04
C GLY A 5 13.00 18.07 6.18
N PHE A 6 11.84 17.39 6.08
CA PHE A 6 11.35 16.54 7.16
C PHE A 6 11.97 15.14 7.11
N LEU A 7 12.15 14.60 5.90
CA LEU A 7 12.85 13.33 5.70
C LEU A 7 14.36 13.44 5.99
N MET A 8 14.99 14.58 5.68
CA MET A 8 16.41 14.80 6.01
C MET A 8 16.68 14.83 7.54
N ASN A 9 15.76 15.30 8.36
CA ASN A 9 15.95 15.30 9.82
C ASN A 9 15.89 13.91 10.46
N ILE A 10 15.15 12.97 9.85
CA ILE A 10 15.12 11.56 10.28
C ILE A 10 16.42 10.87 9.84
N TRP A 11 16.97 11.23 8.67
CA TRP A 11 18.22 10.68 8.15
C TRP A 11 19.47 11.14 8.91
N GLN A 12 19.49 12.34 9.44
CA GLN A 12 20.66 12.84 10.19
C GLN A 12 20.87 12.14 11.54
N ILE A 13 19.81 11.58 12.13
CA ILE A 13 19.91 10.91 13.44
C ILE A 13 20.46 9.48 13.33
N GLU A 14 20.34 8.81 12.18
CA GLU A 14 20.83 7.43 12.00
C GLU A 14 22.14 7.29 11.21
N MET A 15 22.56 8.31 10.45
CA MET A 15 23.81 8.24 9.66
C MET A 15 25.09 8.28 10.49
N GLU A 16 25.03 8.64 11.78
CA GLU A 16 26.21 8.61 12.67
C GLU A 16 26.60 7.20 13.16
N ARG A 17 25.90 6.13 12.77
CA ARG A 17 26.13 4.76 13.26
C ARG A 17 26.46 3.69 12.21
N SER A 18 26.73 4.04 10.96
CA SER A 18 27.07 3.03 9.94
C SER A 18 28.45 3.28 9.29
N PRO A 19 29.37 2.28 9.33
CA PRO A 19 30.77 2.45 8.87
C PRO A 19 31.00 1.96 7.42
N TYR A 20 30.14 2.23 6.45
CA TYR A 20 30.40 1.85 5.05
C TYR A 20 30.08 2.99 4.08
N SER A 21 31.07 3.83 3.84
CA SER A 21 31.14 4.71 2.66
C SER A 21 32.19 4.19 1.70
N ASN A 22 31.79 3.74 0.51
CA ASN A 22 32.72 3.62 -0.62
C ASN A 22 32.05 4.05 -1.90
N THR A 23 32.57 5.14 -2.43
CA THR A 23 32.33 5.77 -3.70
C THR A 23 32.74 4.88 -4.88
N LEU A 24 31.90 4.73 -5.88
CA LEU A 24 32.31 4.30 -7.23
C LEU A 24 31.81 5.28 -8.28
N LEU A 25 32.78 5.84 -8.99
CA LEU A 25 32.69 6.77 -10.10
C LEU A 25 32.16 6.06 -11.37
N PHE A 26 31.14 6.63 -12.01
CA PHE A 26 30.70 6.22 -13.33
C PHE A 26 31.51 6.90 -14.42
N ASN A 27 32.13 6.11 -15.29
CA ASN A 27 32.77 6.57 -16.51
C ASN A 27 31.82 6.38 -17.71
N ARG A 28 31.55 7.49 -18.38
CA ARG A 28 30.80 7.58 -19.65
C ARG A 28 31.79 7.44 -20.77
N ASN A 29 31.64 6.48 -21.67
CA ASN A 29 31.82 6.57 -23.14
C ASN A 29 32.07 5.17 -23.73
N THR A 30 31.15 4.66 -24.54
CA THR A 30 31.53 3.86 -25.72
C THR A 30 30.48 4.04 -26.82
N LYS A 31 31.05 4.29 -28.00
CA LYS A 31 30.39 4.68 -29.24
C LYS A 31 29.75 3.48 -29.95
N LEU A 32 28.63 3.75 -30.64
CA LEU A 32 28.06 2.89 -31.67
C LEU A 32 29.09 2.60 -32.78
N SER A 33 29.12 1.35 -33.23
CA SER A 33 29.57 0.99 -34.59
C SER A 33 28.53 0.09 -35.25
N LEU A 34 27.90 0.59 -36.29
CA LEU A 34 27.13 -0.19 -37.25
C LEU A 34 28.08 -1.11 -38.03
N SER A 35 27.74 -2.39 -38.12
CA SER A 35 28.30 -3.29 -39.13
C SER A 35 27.17 -3.94 -39.91
N ILE A 36 27.02 -3.50 -41.15
CA ILE A 36 26.18 -4.12 -42.19
C ILE A 36 26.93 -5.35 -42.70
N GLY A 37 26.36 -6.49 -42.55
CA GLY A 37 26.91 -7.80 -43.04
C GLY A 37 25.83 -8.61 -43.74
N LEU A 38 25.81 -8.49 -45.02
CA LEU A 38 25.50 -9.38 -46.13
C LEU A 38 24.57 -10.60 -45.87
N LEU A 39 23.36 -10.50 -46.47
CA LEU A 39 22.46 -11.62 -46.71
C LEU A 39 23.11 -12.70 -47.55
N LEU A 40 23.23 -13.89 -47.00
CA LEU A 40 23.32 -15.14 -47.78
C LEU A 40 22.03 -15.91 -47.54
N LEU A 41 21.21 -15.96 -48.59
CA LEU A 41 20.05 -16.82 -48.78
C LEU A 41 20.49 -18.28 -48.70
N PHE A 42 20.25 -18.97 -47.60
CA PHE A 42 20.01 -20.39 -47.57
C PHE A 42 18.54 -20.62 -47.30
N PRO A 43 17.80 -21.29 -48.17
CA PRO A 43 16.51 -21.81 -47.81
C PRO A 43 16.76 -23.07 -46.95
N ALA A 44 17.03 -22.90 -45.68
CA ALA A 44 16.83 -23.96 -44.73
C ALA A 44 15.32 -24.14 -44.63
N LEU A 45 14.84 -25.21 -45.28
CA LEU A 45 13.61 -25.90 -44.91
C LEU A 45 13.73 -26.35 -43.45
N VAL A 46 13.62 -25.43 -42.52
CA VAL A 46 13.18 -25.73 -41.16
C VAL A 46 11.67 -25.79 -41.25
N GLN A 47 11.15 -26.93 -41.59
CA GLN A 47 9.83 -27.37 -41.18
C GLN A 47 9.85 -27.58 -39.67
N GLY A 48 10.02 -26.51 -38.90
CA GLY A 48 9.47 -26.39 -37.60
C GLY A 48 8.05 -25.90 -37.82
N ALA A 49 7.09 -26.77 -38.05
CA ALA A 49 5.72 -26.46 -37.77
C ALA A 49 5.71 -26.08 -36.29
N ASP A 50 5.63 -24.77 -36.01
CA ASP A 50 5.25 -24.31 -34.66
C ASP A 50 4.01 -25.12 -34.33
N SER A 51 4.15 -26.08 -33.44
CA SER A 51 3.02 -26.94 -33.13
C SER A 51 1.89 -26.06 -32.62
N LEU A 52 0.65 -26.44 -32.85
CA LEU A 52 -0.49 -25.69 -32.30
C LEU A 52 -0.29 -25.37 -30.80
N TYR A 53 0.41 -26.27 -30.10
CA TYR A 53 0.84 -26.09 -28.72
C TYR A 53 1.73 -24.85 -28.56
N ASP A 54 2.79 -24.70 -29.39
CA ASP A 54 3.75 -23.60 -29.28
C ASP A 54 3.10 -22.25 -29.60
N GLN A 55 2.20 -22.22 -30.59
CA GLN A 55 1.44 -21.02 -30.90
C GLN A 55 0.54 -20.59 -29.73
N GLN A 56 -0.14 -21.53 -29.09
CA GLN A 56 -1.05 -21.23 -28.00
C GLN A 56 -0.34 -20.87 -26.69
N ILE A 57 0.83 -21.46 -26.39
CA ILE A 57 1.62 -21.05 -25.24
C ILE A 57 2.18 -19.63 -25.42
N LEU A 58 2.53 -19.25 -26.66
CA LEU A 58 2.95 -17.87 -26.96
C LEU A 58 1.79 -16.88 -26.77
N GLN A 59 0.57 -17.21 -27.20
CA GLN A 59 -0.62 -16.41 -26.97
C GLN A 59 -0.93 -16.29 -25.46
N ALA A 60 -0.78 -17.38 -24.72
CA ALA A 60 -0.95 -17.36 -23.25
C ALA A 60 0.03 -16.41 -22.57
N ARG A 61 1.30 -16.34 -23.03
CA ARG A 61 2.28 -15.36 -22.53
C ARG A 61 1.91 -13.90 -22.82
N GLN A 62 1.02 -13.68 -23.81
CA GLN A 62 0.46 -12.37 -24.15
C GLN A 62 -0.88 -12.09 -23.44
N GLY A 63 -1.28 -12.94 -22.49
CA GLY A 63 -2.51 -12.77 -21.70
C GLY A 63 -3.74 -13.48 -22.27
N GLN A 64 -3.61 -14.23 -23.40
CA GLN A 64 -4.71 -14.99 -23.99
C GLN A 64 -4.69 -16.44 -23.46
N TYR A 65 -5.18 -16.66 -22.26
CA TYR A 65 -5.04 -17.93 -21.55
C TYR A 65 -6.03 -19.02 -22.01
N ALA A 66 -7.28 -18.64 -22.31
CA ALA A 66 -8.36 -19.57 -22.54
C ALA A 66 -8.10 -20.57 -23.71
N PRO A 67 -7.56 -20.17 -24.87
CA PRO A 67 -7.26 -21.10 -25.97
C PRO A 67 -6.31 -22.22 -25.55
N PHE A 68 -5.22 -21.89 -24.86
CA PHE A 68 -4.24 -22.88 -24.39
C PHE A 68 -4.83 -23.84 -23.35
N LEU A 69 -5.58 -23.33 -22.38
CA LEU A 69 -6.23 -24.16 -21.38
C LEU A 69 -7.24 -25.13 -21.99
N SER A 70 -8.07 -24.64 -22.93
CA SER A 70 -9.03 -25.48 -23.66
C SER A 70 -8.32 -26.54 -24.51
N TYR A 71 -7.22 -26.18 -25.16
CA TYR A 71 -6.41 -27.12 -25.94
C TYR A 71 -5.89 -28.26 -25.06
N LEU A 72 -5.28 -27.98 -23.91
CA LEU A 72 -4.75 -29.03 -23.05
C LEU A 72 -5.85 -29.88 -22.41
N GLN A 73 -7.00 -29.30 -22.07
CA GLN A 73 -8.17 -30.03 -21.58
C GLN A 73 -8.69 -31.05 -22.61
N GLN A 74 -8.67 -30.71 -23.90
CA GLN A 74 -9.05 -31.63 -24.97
C GLN A 74 -7.94 -32.63 -25.30
N TYR A 75 -6.69 -32.19 -25.34
CA TYR A 75 -5.53 -33.00 -25.69
C TYR A 75 -5.36 -34.19 -24.74
N GLN A 76 -5.50 -33.95 -23.40
CA GLN A 76 -5.42 -34.98 -22.38
C GLN A 76 -6.43 -36.13 -22.51
N LEU A 77 -7.55 -35.92 -23.24
CA LEU A 77 -8.55 -36.98 -23.45
C LEU A 77 -8.09 -38.07 -24.40
N ARG A 78 -7.08 -37.79 -25.25
CA ARG A 78 -6.58 -38.68 -26.27
C ARG A 78 -5.10 -38.99 -26.16
N HIS A 79 -4.37 -38.16 -25.40
CA HIS A 79 -2.92 -38.23 -25.28
C HIS A 79 -2.47 -38.09 -23.83
N ALA A 80 -1.44 -38.84 -23.45
CA ALA A 80 -0.77 -38.61 -22.17
C ALA A 80 0.04 -37.32 -22.25
N LEU A 81 -0.10 -36.49 -21.20
CA LEU A 81 0.68 -35.26 -21.07
C LEU A 81 2.09 -35.57 -20.54
N THR A 82 3.08 -34.86 -21.07
CA THR A 82 4.42 -34.84 -20.51
C THR A 82 4.49 -33.99 -19.25
N PRO A 83 5.47 -34.18 -18.33
CA PRO A 83 5.66 -33.33 -17.16
C PRO A 83 5.78 -31.85 -17.49
N SER A 84 6.39 -31.51 -18.65
CA SER A 84 6.53 -30.14 -19.12
C SER A 84 5.17 -29.53 -19.51
N GLN A 85 4.33 -30.27 -20.23
CA GLN A 85 3.00 -29.83 -20.63
C GLN A 85 2.08 -29.62 -19.40
N VAL A 86 2.18 -30.51 -18.41
CA VAL A 86 1.45 -30.33 -17.15
C VAL A 86 1.94 -29.08 -16.43
N ALA A 87 3.25 -28.85 -16.36
CA ALA A 87 3.81 -27.65 -15.73
C ALA A 87 3.36 -26.36 -16.45
N ASP A 88 3.28 -26.37 -17.79
CA ASP A 88 2.78 -25.24 -18.57
C ASP A 88 1.27 -25.03 -18.34
N TRP A 89 0.48 -26.09 -18.21
CA TRP A 89 -0.92 -25.99 -17.82
C TRP A 89 -1.08 -25.29 -16.46
N LEU A 90 -0.35 -25.76 -15.44
CA LEU A 90 -0.38 -25.18 -14.09
C LEU A 90 0.02 -23.69 -14.13
N GLN A 91 1.04 -23.36 -14.89
CA GLN A 91 1.53 -21.98 -14.99
C GLN A 91 0.52 -21.07 -15.70
N VAL A 92 -0.07 -21.51 -16.81
CA VAL A 92 -1.06 -20.69 -17.55
C VAL A 92 -2.37 -20.58 -16.76
N ALA A 93 -2.82 -21.65 -16.10
CA ALA A 93 -3.99 -21.58 -15.22
C ALA A 93 -3.76 -20.62 -14.03
N LEU A 94 -2.54 -20.59 -13.46
CA LEU A 94 -2.17 -19.63 -12.42
C LEU A 94 -2.22 -18.18 -12.95
N TRP A 95 -1.67 -17.92 -14.14
CA TRP A 95 -1.74 -16.58 -14.77
C TRP A 95 -3.19 -16.16 -15.05
N ALA A 96 -4.06 -17.12 -15.37
CA ALA A 96 -5.49 -16.87 -15.55
C ALA A 96 -6.27 -16.69 -14.24
N GLY A 97 -5.60 -16.76 -13.07
CA GLY A 97 -6.24 -16.67 -11.75
C GLY A 97 -7.11 -17.87 -11.39
N GLN A 98 -6.93 -19.03 -12.08
CA GLN A 98 -7.72 -20.25 -11.89
C GLN A 98 -7.06 -21.17 -10.86
N ASP A 99 -6.90 -20.71 -9.62
CA ASP A 99 -6.22 -21.47 -8.57
C ASP A 99 -6.84 -22.85 -8.32
N ASP A 100 -8.16 -22.99 -8.42
CA ASP A 100 -8.87 -24.27 -8.28
C ASP A 100 -8.46 -25.27 -9.37
N GLU A 101 -8.34 -24.81 -10.60
CA GLU A 101 -7.89 -25.67 -11.71
C GLU A 101 -6.42 -26.05 -11.53
N VAL A 102 -5.56 -25.13 -11.10
CA VAL A 102 -4.15 -25.43 -10.77
C VAL A 102 -4.08 -26.54 -9.74
N VAL A 103 -4.79 -26.42 -8.62
CA VAL A 103 -4.75 -27.41 -7.53
C VAL A 103 -5.33 -28.74 -7.99
N LYS A 104 -6.41 -28.75 -8.78
CA LYS A 104 -7.03 -29.95 -9.35
C LYS A 104 -6.08 -30.70 -10.30
N VAL A 105 -5.46 -29.98 -11.24
CA VAL A 105 -4.50 -30.54 -12.19
C VAL A 105 -3.25 -31.07 -11.45
N TRP A 106 -2.70 -30.28 -10.53
CA TRP A 106 -1.57 -30.69 -9.72
C TRP A 106 -1.88 -31.99 -8.93
N ARG A 107 -2.99 -32.09 -8.21
CA ARG A 107 -3.38 -33.29 -7.46
C ARG A 107 -3.51 -34.53 -8.33
N ARG A 108 -3.99 -34.36 -9.59
CA ARG A 108 -4.13 -35.45 -10.54
C ARG A 108 -2.78 -36.00 -10.97
N TYR A 109 -1.83 -35.13 -11.30
CA TYR A 109 -0.60 -35.55 -11.98
C TYR A 109 0.59 -35.81 -11.03
N GLN A 110 0.65 -35.16 -9.85
CA GLN A 110 1.75 -35.34 -8.89
C GLN A 110 1.99 -36.79 -8.48
N VAL A 111 0.96 -37.65 -8.53
CA VAL A 111 1.04 -39.06 -8.13
C VAL A 111 1.72 -39.91 -9.21
N TYR A 112 1.63 -39.48 -10.46
CA TYR A 112 2.06 -40.28 -11.61
C TYR A 112 3.42 -39.83 -12.18
N MET A 113 3.81 -38.60 -11.93
CA MET A 113 5.03 -38.05 -12.49
C MET A 113 5.64 -36.93 -11.64
N PRO A 114 6.99 -36.84 -11.57
CA PRO A 114 7.66 -35.70 -10.98
C PRO A 114 7.45 -34.48 -11.88
N LEU A 115 6.96 -33.38 -11.29
CA LEU A 115 6.78 -32.11 -12.01
C LEU A 115 8.05 -31.26 -11.97
N PRO A 116 8.37 -30.55 -13.06
CA PRO A 116 9.45 -29.56 -13.07
C PRO A 116 9.22 -28.46 -12.02
N ALA A 117 10.30 -27.81 -11.60
CA ALA A 117 10.27 -26.76 -10.58
C ALA A 117 9.19 -25.68 -10.85
N ARG A 118 9.01 -25.24 -12.11
CA ARG A 118 8.01 -24.23 -12.47
C ARG A 118 6.57 -24.70 -12.22
N GLY A 119 6.25 -25.96 -12.48
CA GLY A 119 4.92 -26.53 -12.22
C GLY A 119 4.67 -26.69 -10.72
N THR A 120 5.69 -27.16 -9.99
CA THR A 120 5.64 -27.27 -8.53
C THR A 120 5.45 -25.89 -7.87
N ALA A 121 6.16 -24.87 -8.37
CA ALA A 121 6.02 -23.48 -7.89
C ALA A 121 4.65 -22.89 -8.20
N ALA A 122 4.08 -23.17 -9.39
CA ALA A 122 2.72 -22.73 -9.73
C ALA A 122 1.68 -23.35 -8.79
N ALA A 123 1.79 -24.65 -8.48
CA ALA A 123 0.92 -25.31 -7.51
C ALA A 123 1.11 -24.76 -6.09
N ALA A 124 2.35 -24.47 -5.69
CA ALA A 124 2.65 -23.85 -4.40
C ALA A 124 1.96 -22.46 -4.26
N GLN A 125 2.04 -21.64 -5.32
CA GLN A 125 1.40 -20.32 -5.32
C GLN A 125 -0.13 -20.41 -5.25
N ALA A 126 -0.76 -21.30 -6.01
CA ALA A 126 -2.21 -21.50 -5.98
C ALA A 126 -2.67 -21.99 -4.60
N LEU A 127 -1.94 -22.93 -3.99
CA LEU A 127 -2.23 -23.40 -2.63
C LEU A 127 -2.06 -22.28 -1.57
N ARG A 128 -1.07 -21.38 -1.76
CA ARG A 128 -0.93 -20.20 -0.93
C ARG A 128 -2.15 -19.30 -1.06
N ASN A 129 -2.64 -19.03 -2.28
CA ASN A 129 -3.83 -18.23 -2.53
C ASN A 129 -5.08 -18.85 -1.86
N GLN A 130 -5.18 -20.17 -1.83
CA GLN A 130 -6.22 -20.94 -1.13
C GLN A 130 -5.96 -21.10 0.38
N LYS A 131 -4.96 -20.45 0.95
CA LYS A 131 -4.59 -20.52 2.36
C LYS A 131 -4.20 -21.94 2.85
N GLN A 132 -3.79 -22.83 1.95
CA GLN A 132 -3.27 -24.17 2.28
C GLN A 132 -1.77 -24.08 2.55
N TRP A 133 -1.40 -23.32 3.60
CA TRP A 133 -0.05 -22.87 3.88
C TRP A 133 0.97 -23.99 3.98
N GLN A 134 0.68 -25.05 4.71
CA GLN A 134 1.63 -26.12 4.96
C GLN A 134 2.00 -26.87 3.68
N THR A 135 1.01 -27.23 2.87
CA THR A 135 1.24 -27.87 1.57
C THR A 135 1.99 -26.96 0.62
N SER A 136 1.63 -25.67 0.59
CA SER A 136 2.34 -24.66 -0.20
C SER A 136 3.82 -24.57 0.18
N LEU A 137 4.15 -24.49 1.48
CA LEU A 137 5.53 -24.45 1.95
C LEU A 137 6.35 -25.67 1.52
N THR A 138 5.77 -26.87 1.63
CA THR A 138 6.41 -28.11 1.15
C THR A 138 6.73 -28.05 -0.34
N LEU A 139 5.79 -27.55 -1.15
CA LEU A 139 6.02 -27.45 -2.60
C LEU A 139 7.03 -26.35 -2.95
N TRP A 140 7.06 -25.23 -2.23
CA TRP A 140 8.12 -24.24 -2.41
C TRP A 140 9.49 -24.80 -2.10
N GLN A 141 9.64 -25.59 -1.03
CA GLN A 141 10.91 -26.28 -0.70
C GLN A 141 11.30 -27.28 -1.79
N GLN A 142 10.33 -28.02 -2.33
CA GLN A 142 10.56 -28.93 -3.46
C GLN A 142 10.99 -28.18 -4.72
N ALA A 143 10.36 -27.05 -5.07
CA ALA A 143 10.75 -26.23 -6.19
C ALA A 143 12.17 -25.67 -6.02
N LEU A 144 12.51 -25.20 -4.81
CA LEU A 144 13.83 -24.70 -4.47
C LEU A 144 14.90 -25.79 -4.49
N SER A 145 14.58 -27.04 -4.12
CA SER A 145 15.54 -28.15 -4.24
C SER A 145 15.90 -28.46 -5.69
N GLN A 146 14.99 -28.21 -6.64
CA GLN A 146 15.22 -28.37 -8.09
C GLN A 146 15.91 -27.15 -8.71
N ALA A 147 15.69 -25.95 -8.17
CA ALA A 147 16.24 -24.69 -8.66
C ALA A 147 16.66 -23.78 -7.48
N PRO A 148 17.78 -24.08 -6.79
CA PRO A 148 18.20 -23.38 -5.57
C PRO A 148 18.50 -21.89 -5.75
N GLY A 149 18.87 -21.47 -6.97
CA GLY A 149 19.17 -20.08 -7.31
C GLY A 149 17.97 -19.26 -7.77
N SER A 150 16.75 -19.79 -7.69
CA SER A 150 15.57 -19.03 -8.13
C SER A 150 15.09 -18.06 -7.06
N ASP A 151 15.30 -16.77 -7.29
CA ASP A 151 14.79 -15.70 -6.42
C ASP A 151 13.26 -15.72 -6.36
N ASP A 152 12.58 -15.97 -7.48
CA ASP A 152 11.10 -16.02 -7.50
C ASP A 152 10.56 -17.10 -6.57
N TYR A 153 11.21 -18.24 -6.49
CA TYR A 153 10.78 -19.32 -5.59
C TYR A 153 11.11 -19.01 -4.13
N ARG A 154 12.25 -18.38 -3.86
CA ARG A 154 12.60 -17.88 -2.53
C ARG A 154 11.58 -16.84 -2.06
N ILE A 155 11.23 -15.88 -2.92
CA ILE A 155 10.21 -14.86 -2.66
C ILE A 155 8.85 -15.51 -2.36
N GLY A 156 8.43 -16.48 -3.18
CA GLY A 156 7.18 -17.23 -2.96
C GLY A 156 7.17 -17.96 -1.62
N TYR A 157 8.26 -18.65 -1.29
CA TYR A 157 8.44 -19.33 -0.02
C TYR A 157 8.35 -18.37 1.18
N ILE A 158 9.11 -17.26 1.14
CA ILE A 158 9.14 -16.24 2.20
C ILE A 158 7.74 -15.62 2.43
N LYS A 159 7.05 -15.25 1.35
CA LYS A 159 5.70 -14.71 1.45
C LYS A 159 4.72 -15.72 2.04
N THR A 160 4.88 -17.01 1.70
CA THR A 160 4.07 -18.09 2.28
C THR A 160 4.35 -18.30 3.77
N LEU A 161 5.62 -18.21 4.21
CA LEU A 161 5.98 -18.22 5.63
C LEU A 161 5.28 -17.11 6.41
N ALA A 162 5.30 -15.88 5.86
CA ALA A 162 4.65 -14.73 6.49
C ALA A 162 3.12 -14.90 6.58
N ASP A 163 2.48 -15.43 5.53
CA ASP A 163 1.04 -15.71 5.53
C ASP A 163 0.67 -16.85 6.50
N ALA A 164 1.54 -17.83 6.63
CA ALA A 164 1.40 -18.96 7.57
C ALA A 164 1.70 -18.57 9.03
N ARG A 165 1.99 -17.30 9.32
CA ARG A 165 2.35 -16.78 10.65
C ARG A 165 3.62 -17.42 11.23
N LYS A 166 4.51 -17.90 10.37
CA LYS A 166 5.88 -18.31 10.74
C LYS A 166 6.80 -17.09 10.76
N ASP A 167 6.45 -16.14 11.60
CA ASP A 167 6.94 -14.76 11.61
C ASP A 167 8.48 -14.67 11.71
N GLY A 168 9.09 -15.47 12.59
CA GLY A 168 10.56 -15.49 12.78
C GLY A 168 11.31 -16.02 11.56
N GLU A 169 10.83 -17.13 10.98
CA GLU A 169 11.41 -17.73 9.77
C GLU A 169 11.27 -16.76 8.57
N ALA A 170 10.06 -16.19 8.38
CA ALA A 170 9.79 -15.24 7.29
C ALA A 170 10.72 -14.03 7.35
N LEU A 171 10.89 -13.43 8.54
CA LEU A 171 11.73 -12.24 8.71
C LEU A 171 13.22 -12.56 8.51
N SER A 172 13.69 -13.69 9.05
CA SER A 172 15.07 -14.14 8.89
C SER A 172 15.42 -14.36 7.42
N GLU A 173 14.57 -15.10 6.69
CA GLU A 173 14.77 -15.38 5.26
C GLU A 173 14.68 -14.11 4.40
N ALA A 174 13.71 -13.22 4.68
CA ALA A 174 13.59 -11.96 3.94
C ALA A 174 14.80 -11.03 4.14
N ARG A 175 15.30 -10.92 5.37
CA ARG A 175 16.52 -10.15 5.66
C ARG A 175 17.75 -10.75 4.99
N ARG A 176 17.88 -12.09 4.98
CA ARG A 176 18.97 -12.77 4.29
C ARG A 176 18.92 -12.50 2.78
N LEU A 177 17.74 -12.59 2.16
CA LEU A 177 17.53 -12.29 0.75
C LEU A 177 17.98 -10.87 0.39
N VAL A 178 17.62 -9.87 1.20
CA VAL A 178 18.03 -8.47 1.01
C VAL A 178 19.53 -8.27 1.26
N ALA A 179 20.11 -8.96 2.24
CA ALA A 179 21.54 -8.88 2.54
C ALA A 179 22.42 -9.45 1.41
N GLU A 180 21.96 -10.50 0.73
CA GLU A 180 22.64 -11.05 -0.45
C GLU A 180 22.57 -10.08 -1.63
N GLN A 181 21.41 -9.50 -1.89
CA GLN A 181 21.19 -8.49 -2.94
C GLN A 181 19.97 -7.63 -2.61
N ALA A 182 20.15 -6.35 -2.40
CA ALA A 182 19.06 -5.40 -2.11
C ALA A 182 18.37 -4.93 -3.41
N SER A 183 17.82 -5.85 -4.21
CA SER A 183 16.98 -5.50 -5.37
C SER A 183 15.62 -4.95 -4.95
N VAL A 184 14.93 -4.25 -5.87
CA VAL A 184 13.55 -3.77 -5.62
C VAL A 184 12.62 -4.92 -5.23
N ALA A 185 12.70 -6.08 -5.92
CA ALA A 185 11.88 -7.25 -5.64
C ALA A 185 12.14 -7.84 -4.24
N HIS A 186 13.42 -7.85 -3.80
CA HIS A 186 13.81 -8.33 -2.47
C HIS A 186 13.32 -7.37 -1.38
N LEU A 187 13.47 -6.06 -1.58
CA LEU A 187 12.96 -5.04 -0.67
C LEU A 187 11.42 -5.11 -0.58
N GLN A 188 10.71 -5.27 -1.70
CA GLN A 188 9.26 -5.47 -1.70
C GLN A 188 8.84 -6.72 -0.91
N THR A 189 9.66 -7.77 -0.95
CA THR A 189 9.42 -8.99 -0.17
C THR A 189 9.60 -8.73 1.33
N LEU A 190 10.64 -7.99 1.72
CA LEU A 190 10.85 -7.61 3.11
C LEU A 190 9.75 -6.66 3.62
N SER A 191 9.34 -5.66 2.81
CA SER A 191 8.21 -4.78 3.10
C SER A 191 6.92 -5.58 3.34
N TYR A 192 6.63 -6.57 2.46
CA TYR A 192 5.50 -7.47 2.63
C TYR A 192 5.56 -8.24 3.97
N VAL A 193 6.72 -8.77 4.33
CA VAL A 193 6.89 -9.47 5.62
C VAL A 193 6.63 -8.51 6.78
N TYR A 194 7.19 -7.30 6.78
CA TYR A 194 6.93 -6.31 7.83
C TYR A 194 5.44 -5.94 7.93
N LEU A 195 4.75 -5.80 6.79
CA LEU A 195 3.30 -5.59 6.76
C LEU A 195 2.55 -6.72 7.48
N ARG A 196 2.90 -8.00 7.18
CA ARG A 196 2.26 -9.17 7.78
C ARG A 196 2.54 -9.29 9.29
N LEU A 197 3.69 -8.80 9.74
CA LEU A 197 4.09 -8.76 11.14
C LEU A 197 3.54 -7.54 11.91
N GLY A 198 2.88 -6.60 11.24
CA GLY A 198 2.39 -5.36 11.84
C GLY A 198 3.51 -4.38 12.21
N LYS A 199 4.71 -4.53 11.63
CA LYS A 199 5.88 -3.69 11.88
C LYS A 199 5.87 -2.47 10.97
N SER A 200 4.97 -1.53 11.24
CA SER A 200 4.68 -0.39 10.36
C SER A 200 5.88 0.53 10.11
N TRP A 201 6.73 0.76 11.11
CA TRP A 201 7.91 1.62 10.98
C TRP A 201 9.02 0.96 10.16
N ASP A 202 9.28 -0.33 10.40
CA ASP A 202 10.23 -1.11 9.59
C ASP A 202 9.76 -1.17 8.13
N GLN A 203 8.45 -1.35 7.90
CA GLN A 203 7.84 -1.32 6.56
C GLN A 203 8.07 0.02 5.87
N LEU A 204 7.79 1.15 6.57
CA LEU A 204 7.96 2.50 6.04
C LEU A 204 9.42 2.75 5.61
N LEU A 205 10.39 2.35 6.42
CA LEU A 205 11.80 2.48 6.08
C LEU A 205 12.19 1.69 4.82
N VAL A 206 11.66 0.49 4.66
CA VAL A 206 11.93 -0.32 3.46
C VAL A 206 11.22 0.25 2.22
N ASP A 207 9.99 0.75 2.36
CA ASP A 207 9.25 1.37 1.25
C ASP A 207 9.97 2.64 0.76
N THR A 208 10.55 3.44 1.66
CA THR A 208 11.40 4.58 1.25
C THR A 208 12.66 4.14 0.52
N GLN A 209 13.32 3.05 0.95
CA GLN A 209 14.47 2.50 0.21
C GLN A 209 14.10 1.98 -1.18
N ILE A 210 12.89 1.47 -1.38
CA ILE A 210 12.38 1.11 -2.71
C ILE A 210 12.25 2.35 -3.56
N LEU A 211 11.65 3.42 -3.04
CA LEU A 211 11.42 4.67 -3.75
C LEU A 211 12.71 5.43 -4.08
N ASP A 212 13.76 5.28 -3.26
CA ASP A 212 15.10 5.81 -3.57
C ASP A 212 15.69 5.16 -4.84
N ARG A 213 15.34 3.89 -5.12
CA ARG A 213 15.82 3.14 -6.29
C ARG A 213 14.89 3.25 -7.49
N ASP A 214 13.60 3.28 -7.23
CA ASP A 214 12.52 3.36 -8.22
C ASP A 214 11.44 4.34 -7.74
N PRO A 215 11.64 5.65 -7.98
CA PRO A 215 10.73 6.71 -7.51
C PRO A 215 9.29 6.61 -8.05
N GLN A 216 9.09 5.85 -9.13
CA GLN A 216 7.79 5.64 -9.76
C GLN A 216 7.15 4.30 -9.36
N ASN A 217 7.69 3.61 -8.36
CA ASN A 217 7.16 2.33 -7.91
C ASN A 217 5.78 2.48 -7.28
N LYS A 218 4.74 2.22 -8.05
CA LYS A 218 3.34 2.38 -7.62
C LYS A 218 3.01 1.57 -6.37
N THR A 219 3.56 0.36 -6.26
CA THR A 219 3.34 -0.52 -5.10
C THR A 219 3.94 0.08 -3.83
N ALA A 220 5.17 0.57 -3.89
CA ALA A 220 5.83 1.20 -2.75
C ALA A 220 5.15 2.52 -2.35
N LEU A 221 4.76 3.36 -3.33
CA LEU A 221 4.00 4.59 -3.09
C LEU A 221 2.67 4.30 -2.37
N ALA A 222 1.91 3.33 -2.85
CA ALA A 222 0.63 2.95 -2.23
C ALA A 222 0.84 2.36 -0.82
N SER A 223 1.86 1.53 -0.63
CA SER A 223 2.24 0.94 0.65
C SER A 223 2.65 2.01 1.66
N LEU A 224 3.51 2.93 1.25
CA LEU A 224 3.96 4.06 2.08
C LEU A 224 2.79 4.93 2.50
N MET A 225 1.93 5.34 1.56
CA MET A 225 0.75 6.13 1.86
C MET A 225 -0.20 5.42 2.84
N ALA A 226 -0.48 4.13 2.62
CA ALA A 226 -1.33 3.34 3.50
C ALA A 226 -0.72 3.21 4.92
N THR A 227 0.60 3.09 5.02
CA THR A 227 1.31 3.02 6.30
C THR A 227 1.26 4.35 7.05
N LEU A 228 1.50 5.46 6.36
CA LEU A 228 1.38 6.81 6.93
C LEU A 228 -0.04 7.07 7.45
N THR A 229 -1.07 6.81 6.63
CA THR A 229 -2.48 6.99 6.99
C THR A 229 -2.88 6.13 8.19
N ARG A 230 -2.44 4.86 8.24
CA ARG A 230 -2.72 3.96 9.37
C ARG A 230 -2.13 4.48 10.69
N ASN A 231 -0.98 5.12 10.63
CA ASN A 231 -0.29 5.69 11.79
C ASN A 231 -0.69 7.15 12.05
N ARG A 232 -1.73 7.67 11.38
CA ARG A 232 -2.21 9.04 11.53
C ARG A 232 -1.18 10.11 11.19
N ILE A 233 -0.31 9.84 10.23
CA ILE A 233 0.66 10.77 9.66
C ILE A 233 0.10 11.24 8.32
N ASP A 234 -1.00 11.99 8.39
CA ASP A 234 -1.86 12.27 7.24
C ASP A 234 -1.28 13.38 6.33
N SER A 235 -0.54 14.35 6.89
CA SER A 235 0.06 15.44 6.10
C SER A 235 1.12 14.95 5.11
N PRO A 236 2.10 14.11 5.48
CA PRO A 236 2.99 13.46 4.52
C PRO A 236 2.25 12.53 3.55
N ALA A 237 1.22 11.80 4.00
CA ALA A 237 0.41 10.97 3.12
C ALA A 237 -0.30 11.80 2.04
N LEU A 238 -0.83 12.99 2.40
CA LEU A 238 -1.42 13.92 1.44
C LEU A 238 -0.39 14.39 0.39
N GLY A 239 0.88 14.57 0.77
CA GLY A 239 1.95 14.91 -0.16
C GLY A 239 2.15 13.86 -1.27
N LEU A 240 1.83 12.59 -1.01
CA LEU A 240 1.90 11.48 -1.97
C LEU A 240 0.64 11.32 -2.82
N ALA A 241 -0.45 12.05 -2.52
CA ALA A 241 -1.76 11.85 -3.15
C ALA A 241 -1.79 12.07 -4.68
N ASN A 242 -0.83 12.82 -5.22
CA ASN A 242 -0.71 13.04 -6.67
C ASN A 242 0.12 11.94 -7.36
N SER A 243 0.86 11.13 -6.59
CA SER A 243 1.69 10.03 -7.08
C SER A 243 0.99 8.67 -7.01
N VAL A 244 -0.23 8.63 -6.43
CA VAL A 244 -1.06 7.44 -6.28
C VAL A 244 -2.41 7.68 -6.92
N GLU A 245 -2.97 6.66 -7.58
CA GLU A 245 -4.32 6.75 -8.16
C GLU A 245 -5.36 6.70 -7.03
N LEU A 246 -5.96 7.85 -6.75
CA LEU A 246 -7.02 8.01 -5.75
C LEU A 246 -8.31 8.48 -6.41
N THR A 247 -9.42 7.96 -5.94
CA THR A 247 -10.74 8.51 -6.27
C THR A 247 -10.90 9.93 -5.67
N PRO A 248 -11.76 10.77 -6.22
CA PRO A 248 -12.04 12.09 -5.66
C PRO A 248 -12.44 12.05 -4.18
N ALA A 249 -13.25 11.06 -3.78
CA ALA A 249 -13.67 10.87 -2.38
C ALA A 249 -12.50 10.49 -1.46
N GLU A 250 -11.62 9.59 -1.88
CA GLU A 250 -10.42 9.22 -1.12
C GLU A 250 -9.48 10.42 -0.95
N LYS A 251 -9.31 11.21 -2.00
CA LYS A 251 -8.49 12.43 -1.95
C LYS A 251 -9.07 13.45 -0.97
N ARG A 252 -10.40 13.70 -0.98
CA ARG A 252 -11.08 14.59 -0.04
C ARG A 252 -10.93 14.08 1.40
N ASN A 253 -11.12 12.77 1.63
CA ASN A 253 -10.95 12.18 2.95
C ASN A 253 -9.52 12.35 3.49
N LEU A 254 -8.51 12.17 2.65
CA LEU A 254 -7.10 12.36 3.01
C LEU A 254 -6.82 13.84 3.36
N GLN A 255 -7.38 14.77 2.60
CA GLN A 255 -7.26 16.20 2.89
C GLN A 255 -7.89 16.57 4.25
N LEU A 256 -9.09 16.05 4.55
CA LEU A 256 -9.75 16.23 5.85
C LEU A 256 -8.90 15.68 7.00
N ASN A 257 -8.37 14.47 6.84
CA ASN A 257 -7.55 13.84 7.88
C ASN A 257 -6.26 14.63 8.12
N ALA A 258 -5.61 15.14 7.07
CA ALA A 258 -4.40 15.97 7.21
C ALA A 258 -4.67 17.29 7.95
N ALA A 259 -5.80 17.95 7.68
CA ALA A 259 -6.20 19.14 8.43
C ALA A 259 -6.56 18.82 9.90
N ALA A 260 -7.26 17.70 10.14
CA ALA A 260 -7.58 17.24 11.49
C ALA A 260 -6.32 16.86 12.29
N GLU A 261 -5.29 16.34 11.64
CA GLU A 261 -3.98 16.10 12.27
C GLU A 261 -3.38 17.41 12.84
N LEU A 262 -3.44 18.49 12.08
CA LEU A 262 -2.95 19.79 12.54
C LEU A 262 -3.72 20.30 13.76
N VAL A 263 -5.04 20.08 13.82
CA VAL A 263 -5.86 20.43 15.00
C VAL A 263 -5.43 19.61 16.22
N ARG A 264 -5.25 18.30 16.07
CA ARG A 264 -4.78 17.44 17.18
C ARG A 264 -3.40 17.87 17.67
N LEU A 265 -2.49 18.23 16.76
CA LEU A 265 -1.16 18.73 17.10
C LEU A 265 -1.23 20.09 17.80
N ALA A 266 -2.19 20.96 17.45
CA ALA A 266 -2.44 22.24 18.12
C ALA A 266 -2.99 22.04 19.53
N ASP A 267 -3.72 20.95 19.77
CA ASP A 267 -4.32 20.64 21.08
C ASP A 267 -3.34 19.93 22.04
N THR A 268 -2.12 19.64 21.61
CA THR A 268 -1.11 18.94 22.40
C THR A 268 -0.48 19.88 23.43
N PRO A 269 -0.68 19.67 24.78
CA PRO A 269 -0.25 20.61 25.83
C PRO A 269 1.28 20.82 25.90
N SER A 270 2.08 19.83 25.50
CA SER A 270 3.55 19.90 25.55
C SER A 270 4.17 20.82 24.50
N ARG A 271 3.37 21.35 23.55
CA ARG A 271 3.86 22.30 22.54
C ARG A 271 3.81 23.73 23.02
N GLU A 272 4.76 24.53 22.54
CA GLU A 272 4.74 25.98 22.75
C GLU A 272 3.45 26.61 22.19
N GLU A 273 2.84 27.54 22.94
CA GLU A 273 1.56 28.17 22.60
C GLU A 273 1.58 28.79 21.19
N LYS A 274 2.64 29.49 20.83
CA LYS A 274 2.81 30.08 19.49
C LYS A 274 2.78 29.02 18.38
N ALA A 275 3.41 27.86 18.60
CA ALA A 275 3.41 26.75 17.65
C ALA A 275 2.01 26.11 17.55
N ARG A 276 1.31 25.96 18.65
CA ARG A 276 -0.08 25.46 18.71
C ARG A 276 -1.00 26.36 17.92
N TYR A 277 -0.94 27.69 18.15
CA TYR A 277 -1.73 28.68 17.43
C TYR A 277 -1.44 28.66 15.91
N ALA A 278 -0.17 28.57 15.51
CA ALA A 278 0.22 28.48 14.11
C ALA A 278 -0.35 27.23 13.40
N LEU A 279 -0.33 26.07 14.07
CA LEU A 279 -0.93 24.83 13.55
C LEU A 279 -2.45 24.99 13.38
N ALA A 280 -3.16 25.54 14.37
CA ALA A 280 -4.59 25.78 14.31
C ALA A 280 -4.98 26.73 13.16
N ARG A 281 -4.22 27.80 12.95
CA ARG A 281 -4.43 28.75 11.84
C ARG A 281 -4.17 28.10 10.47
N THR A 282 -3.17 27.22 10.38
CA THR A 282 -2.90 26.46 9.15
C THR A 282 -4.05 25.50 8.85
N ALA A 283 -4.55 24.77 9.85
CA ALA A 283 -5.72 23.90 9.70
C ALA A 283 -6.95 24.68 9.23
N LEU A 284 -7.21 25.86 9.83
CA LEU A 284 -8.33 26.73 9.46
C LEU A 284 -8.26 27.14 7.98
N THR A 285 -7.08 27.58 7.53
CA THR A 285 -6.86 27.94 6.13
C THR A 285 -7.11 26.76 5.18
N GLN A 286 -6.70 25.54 5.58
CA GLN A 286 -6.95 24.33 4.79
C GLN A 286 -8.45 24.01 4.71
N TYR A 287 -9.20 24.06 5.82
CA TYR A 287 -10.65 23.84 5.81
C TYR A 287 -11.38 24.87 4.95
N ASP A 288 -11.04 26.15 5.06
CA ASP A 288 -11.64 27.20 4.24
C ASP A 288 -11.41 26.97 2.75
N ALA A 289 -10.18 26.60 2.37
CA ALA A 289 -9.82 26.26 0.99
C ALA A 289 -10.57 25.02 0.47
N MET A 290 -10.69 23.96 1.29
CA MET A 290 -11.43 22.75 0.94
C MET A 290 -12.91 23.02 0.73
N ILE A 291 -13.56 23.72 1.66
CA ILE A 291 -14.98 24.08 1.57
C ILE A 291 -15.25 24.90 0.32
N ALA A 292 -14.41 25.88 0.00
CA ALA A 292 -14.55 26.68 -1.20
C ALA A 292 -14.35 25.87 -2.49
N ALA A 293 -13.34 25.01 -2.51
CA ALA A 293 -13.02 24.20 -3.70
C ALA A 293 -14.06 23.12 -4.00
N TRP A 294 -14.69 22.56 -2.95
CA TRP A 294 -15.64 21.45 -3.10
C TRP A 294 -17.11 21.93 -3.28
N HIS A 295 -17.42 23.19 -2.95
CA HIS A 295 -18.79 23.73 -3.02
C HIS A 295 -19.48 23.48 -4.38
N PRO A 296 -18.80 23.52 -5.55
CA PRO A 296 -19.43 23.27 -6.83
C PRO A 296 -19.78 21.80 -7.08
N ASP A 297 -19.23 20.85 -6.30
CA ASP A 297 -19.44 19.41 -6.48
C ASP A 297 -20.53 18.88 -5.54
N PRO A 298 -21.73 18.51 -6.06
CA PRO A 298 -22.80 17.97 -5.22
C PRO A 298 -22.42 16.68 -4.47
N GLN A 299 -21.48 15.90 -5.01
CA GLN A 299 -21.00 14.67 -4.37
C GLN A 299 -20.11 14.94 -3.16
N ALA A 300 -19.57 16.15 -3.05
CA ALA A 300 -18.76 16.57 -1.93
C ALA A 300 -19.58 17.09 -0.74
N ALA A 301 -20.89 17.21 -0.84
CA ALA A 301 -21.73 17.77 0.21
C ALA A 301 -21.54 17.13 1.60
N PRO A 302 -21.42 15.80 1.76
CA PRO A 302 -21.13 15.19 3.06
C PRO A 302 -19.73 15.59 3.58
N ASP A 303 -18.73 15.66 2.70
CA ASP A 303 -17.36 16.02 3.05
C ASP A 303 -17.26 17.50 3.47
N ILE A 304 -18.03 18.38 2.83
CA ILE A 304 -18.15 19.81 3.21
C ILE A 304 -18.73 19.94 4.61
N ILE A 305 -19.77 19.17 4.94
CA ILE A 305 -20.37 19.19 6.28
C ILE A 305 -19.34 18.71 7.31
N ARG A 306 -18.63 17.64 7.03
CA ARG A 306 -17.55 17.14 7.88
C ARG A 306 -16.46 18.21 8.05
N ALA A 307 -16.00 18.85 6.97
CA ALA A 307 -15.01 19.92 7.02
C ALA A 307 -15.47 21.08 7.94
N ARG A 308 -16.74 21.47 7.87
CA ARG A 308 -17.32 22.52 8.72
C ARG A 308 -17.38 22.13 10.20
N ILE A 309 -17.68 20.86 10.50
CA ILE A 309 -17.67 20.35 11.88
C ILE A 309 -16.24 20.30 12.41
N ASP A 310 -15.29 19.71 11.66
CA ASP A 310 -13.88 19.61 12.06
C ASP A 310 -13.23 21.01 12.22
N ARG A 311 -13.67 21.98 11.40
CA ARG A 311 -13.25 23.39 11.47
C ARG A 311 -13.57 24.05 12.81
N LEU A 312 -14.61 23.60 13.54
CA LEU A 312 -14.91 24.11 14.88
C LEU A 312 -13.72 23.96 15.83
N GLY A 313 -13.02 22.83 15.76
CA GLY A 313 -11.80 22.59 16.54
C GLY A 313 -10.65 23.52 16.17
N ALA A 314 -10.47 23.81 14.88
CA ALA A 314 -9.45 24.77 14.42
C ALA A 314 -9.77 26.21 14.87
N LEU A 315 -11.03 26.62 14.81
CA LEU A 315 -11.51 27.92 15.34
C LEU A 315 -11.28 28.01 16.84
N TYR A 316 -11.64 26.96 17.58
CA TYR A 316 -11.47 26.92 19.03
C TYR A 316 -9.97 27.02 19.41
N ALA A 317 -9.10 26.21 18.80
CA ALA A 317 -7.67 26.23 19.03
C ALA A 317 -6.99 27.55 18.60
N SER A 318 -7.65 28.34 17.73
CA SER A 318 -7.23 29.69 17.32
C SER A 318 -7.84 30.77 18.19
N ALA A 319 -8.54 30.44 19.30
CA ALA A 319 -9.26 31.37 20.20
C ALA A 319 -10.35 32.20 19.49
N GLU A 320 -10.86 31.74 18.34
CA GLU A 320 -11.90 32.40 17.56
C GLU A 320 -13.32 32.00 18.06
N TYR A 321 -13.53 32.08 19.38
CA TYR A 321 -14.71 31.53 20.06
C TYR A 321 -16.04 32.02 19.51
N ALA A 322 -16.13 33.31 19.15
CA ALA A 322 -17.35 33.87 18.54
C ALA A 322 -17.64 33.23 17.16
N GLN A 323 -16.60 32.81 16.42
CA GLN A 323 -16.80 32.14 15.14
C GLN A 323 -17.22 30.69 15.35
N VAL A 324 -16.71 29.97 16.37
CA VAL A 324 -17.19 28.64 16.76
C VAL A 324 -18.70 28.65 16.96
N ILE A 325 -19.19 29.61 17.75
CA ILE A 325 -20.62 29.71 18.05
C ILE A 325 -21.45 30.02 16.79
N ARG A 326 -21.02 30.96 15.96
CA ARG A 326 -21.71 31.26 14.69
C ARG A 326 -21.78 30.07 13.75
N GLU A 327 -20.66 29.34 13.59
CA GLU A 327 -20.59 28.15 12.73
C GLU A 327 -21.49 27.04 13.25
N TYR A 328 -21.47 26.78 14.57
CA TYR A 328 -22.37 25.84 15.22
C TYR A 328 -23.83 26.19 14.97
N GLN A 329 -24.23 27.44 15.22
CA GLN A 329 -25.60 27.93 15.01
C GLN A 329 -26.04 27.77 13.52
N SER A 330 -25.13 28.03 12.59
CA SER A 330 -25.39 27.83 11.17
C SER A 330 -25.61 26.35 10.81
N LEU A 331 -24.84 25.42 11.42
CA LEU A 331 -25.00 23.97 11.21
C LEU A 331 -26.37 23.51 11.75
N ILE A 332 -26.75 23.92 12.95
CA ILE A 332 -28.04 23.58 13.57
C ILE A 332 -29.22 24.16 12.76
N ALA A 333 -29.13 25.41 12.31
CA ALA A 333 -30.15 26.02 11.46
C ALA A 333 -30.36 25.26 10.13
N GLN A 334 -29.33 24.61 9.62
CA GLN A 334 -29.37 23.72 8.45
C GLN A 334 -29.75 22.26 8.80
N GLN A 335 -30.23 22.03 10.02
CA GLN A 335 -30.61 20.68 10.52
C GLN A 335 -29.47 19.66 10.42
N ARG A 336 -28.21 20.10 10.59
CA ARG A 336 -27.03 19.24 10.59
C ARG A 336 -26.69 18.87 12.03
N ALA A 337 -26.66 17.56 12.30
CA ALA A 337 -26.23 17.07 13.61
C ALA A 337 -24.73 17.36 13.82
N VAL A 338 -24.39 17.95 14.95
CA VAL A 338 -23.00 18.15 15.38
C VAL A 338 -22.70 17.04 16.40
N PRO A 339 -21.66 16.21 16.20
CA PRO A 339 -21.32 15.12 17.10
C PRO A 339 -20.90 15.61 18.49
N ASP A 340 -21.12 14.82 19.52
CA ASP A 340 -20.82 15.14 20.93
C ASP A 340 -19.35 15.56 21.14
N TRP A 341 -18.40 14.92 20.44
CA TRP A 341 -16.99 15.29 20.53
C TRP A 341 -16.71 16.72 20.05
N ALA A 342 -17.49 17.28 19.12
CA ALA A 342 -17.35 18.65 18.65
C ALA A 342 -18.13 19.63 19.50
N ILE A 343 -19.19 19.23 20.22
CA ILE A 343 -19.98 20.05 21.12
C ILE A 343 -19.11 20.58 22.26
N GLY A 344 -18.11 19.84 22.71
CA GLY A 344 -17.18 20.30 23.74
C GLY A 344 -16.50 21.62 23.40
N TRP A 345 -16.08 21.84 22.17
CA TRP A 345 -15.51 23.13 21.74
C TRP A 345 -16.52 24.26 21.74
N VAL A 346 -17.78 23.94 21.43
CA VAL A 346 -18.87 24.96 21.46
C VAL A 346 -19.18 25.37 22.90
N ILE A 347 -19.33 24.43 23.83
CA ILE A 347 -19.55 24.70 25.25
C ILE A 347 -18.39 25.52 25.80
N SER A 348 -17.16 25.12 25.59
CA SER A 348 -15.97 25.83 26.04
C SER A 348 -15.88 27.24 25.45
N SER A 349 -16.34 27.44 24.20
CA SER A 349 -16.40 28.76 23.57
C SER A 349 -17.43 29.66 24.22
N PHE A 350 -18.63 29.17 24.58
CA PHE A 350 -19.61 29.90 25.33
C PHE A 350 -19.08 30.31 26.71
N ILE A 351 -18.40 29.39 27.40
CA ILE A 351 -17.77 29.67 28.71
C ILE A 351 -16.71 30.77 28.59
N ALA A 352 -15.81 30.66 27.59
CA ALA A 352 -14.76 31.63 27.32
C ALA A 352 -15.31 33.04 27.07
N LEU A 353 -16.48 33.15 26.44
CA LEU A 353 -17.18 34.42 26.20
C LEU A 353 -18.14 34.81 27.35
N LYS A 354 -18.10 34.09 28.47
CA LYS A 354 -18.96 34.33 29.66
C LYS A 354 -20.47 34.24 29.38
N GLN A 355 -20.85 33.48 28.36
CA GLN A 355 -22.26 33.22 28.00
C GLN A 355 -22.72 31.92 28.70
N ILE A 356 -22.99 31.98 29.98
CA ILE A 356 -23.19 30.83 30.87
C ILE A 356 -24.51 30.11 30.56
N GLU A 357 -25.62 30.79 30.35
CA GLU A 357 -26.93 30.16 30.09
C GLU A 357 -26.94 29.27 28.83
N PRO A 358 -26.42 29.71 27.66
CA PRO A 358 -26.28 28.82 26.51
C PRO A 358 -25.35 27.62 26.75
N ALA A 359 -24.27 27.81 27.51
CA ALA A 359 -23.35 26.70 27.87
C ALA A 359 -24.08 25.64 28.70
N LEU A 360 -24.82 26.06 29.77
CA LEU A 360 -25.59 25.14 30.61
C LEU A 360 -26.67 24.41 29.82
N THR A 361 -27.34 25.09 28.89
CA THR A 361 -28.34 24.49 28.02
C THR A 361 -27.73 23.34 27.19
N LEU A 362 -26.55 23.55 26.59
CA LEU A 362 -25.85 22.51 25.80
C LEU A 362 -25.36 21.37 26.68
N ILE A 363 -24.85 21.66 27.88
CA ILE A 363 -24.41 20.62 28.84
C ILE A 363 -25.59 19.71 29.23
N HIS A 364 -26.77 20.25 29.47
CA HIS A 364 -27.95 19.45 29.77
C HIS A 364 -28.42 18.60 28.58
N GLN A 365 -28.23 19.09 27.34
CA GLN A 365 -28.56 18.33 26.13
C GLN A 365 -27.54 17.27 25.80
N HIS A 366 -26.28 17.43 26.23
CA HIS A 366 -25.15 16.55 25.93
C HIS A 366 -24.41 16.12 27.21
N PRO A 367 -25.03 15.32 28.09
CA PRO A 367 -24.47 14.95 29.41
C PRO A 367 -23.19 14.10 29.30
N SER A 368 -22.94 13.46 28.14
CA SER A 368 -21.72 12.72 27.84
C SER A 368 -20.46 13.59 27.93
N TRP A 369 -20.56 14.88 27.73
CA TRP A 369 -19.42 15.82 27.84
C TRP A 369 -18.87 15.89 29.26
N LEU A 370 -19.74 15.90 30.30
CA LEU A 370 -19.31 15.91 31.70
C LEU A 370 -18.57 14.66 32.11
N THR A 371 -18.99 13.52 31.58
CA THR A 371 -18.33 12.23 31.89
C THR A 371 -16.95 12.08 31.22
N SER A 372 -16.72 12.70 30.06
CA SER A 372 -15.41 12.71 29.42
C SER A 372 -14.40 13.58 30.17
N GLN A 373 -14.81 14.72 30.70
CA GLN A 373 -13.95 15.60 31.49
C GLN A 373 -13.54 14.99 32.85
N GLN A 374 -14.40 14.18 33.47
CA GLN A 374 -14.07 13.46 34.71
C GLN A 374 -13.07 12.33 34.56
N ASN A 375 -12.85 11.84 33.35
CA ASN A 375 -11.85 10.79 33.06
C ASN A 375 -10.47 11.33 32.67
N GLU A 376 -10.33 12.65 32.51
CA GLU A 376 -9.05 13.31 32.17
C GLU A 376 -8.38 13.97 33.40
N GLU A 377 -9.06 14.03 34.56
CA GLU A 377 -8.49 14.41 35.86
C GLU A 377 -8.01 13.19 36.65
#